data_6f7c64d04ad3805500b1f483e8c50391
#
_entry.id   6f7c64d04ad3805500b1f483e8c50391
#
_cell.length_a   1.000
_cell.length_b   1.000
_cell.length_c   1.000
_cell.angle_alpha   90.00
_cell.angle_beta   90.00
_cell.angle_gamma   90.00
#
_symmetry.space_group_name_H-M   'P 1'
#
loop_
_entity.id
_entity.type
_entity.pdbx_description
1 polymer ?
#
loop_
_entity_poly.entity_id
_entity_poly.type
_entity_poly.pdbx_seq_one_letter_code
_entity_poly.pdbx_strand_id
1 'polypeptide(L)'
;MWRAALHAALGDPARLTIVDTLAWGEASPGELAARLGMTSNLLAHHLHVLEDAGLLTRHRSEGDRRRNYLALNRDVLDLLQPTSPALMAERLVFVCTQNSARSQLAAAMWNDHSPVPATSAGTHPAPRVHPGAVAVAHRRHLSLVPAPPRHVHDVLDPADLVVTVCDSAHEELTTGSTGGAVGQPGLHWSIPDPVSVGDPAAFDTVVDELTHRITRLTPAVHAVPDPKDQERSS
;
A
#
# COMPACT_ATOMS: atom_id res chain seq x y z
N MET A 1 -9.20 -5.34 -20.11
CA MET A 1 -8.29 -5.85 -21.17
C MET A 1 -7.01 -5.02 -21.33
N TRP A 2 -7.05 -3.73 -21.28
CA TRP A 2 -5.89 -2.86 -21.57
C TRP A 2 -4.70 -3.02 -20.60
N ARG A 3 -4.90 -3.11 -19.26
CA ARG A 3 -3.80 -3.35 -18.30
C ARG A 3 -3.01 -4.65 -18.58
N ALA A 4 -3.71 -5.71 -18.98
CA ALA A 4 -3.04 -6.96 -19.33
C ALA A 4 -2.11 -6.79 -20.55
N ALA A 5 -2.48 -5.96 -21.53
CA ALA A 5 -1.62 -5.64 -22.68
C ALA A 5 -0.36 -4.86 -22.25
N LEU A 6 -0.48 -3.92 -21.30
CA LEU A 6 0.67 -3.20 -20.72
C LEU A 6 1.64 -4.17 -20.02
N HIS A 7 1.12 -5.06 -19.18
CA HIS A 7 1.95 -6.07 -18.52
C HIS A 7 2.59 -7.03 -19.53
N ALA A 8 1.88 -7.42 -20.59
CA ALA A 8 2.43 -8.24 -21.65
C ALA A 8 3.54 -7.53 -22.42
N ALA A 9 3.39 -6.22 -22.70
CA ALA A 9 4.44 -5.42 -23.33
C ALA A 9 5.70 -5.34 -22.45
N LEU A 10 5.57 -5.27 -21.11
CA LEU A 10 6.68 -5.26 -20.17
C LEU A 10 7.24 -6.64 -19.83
N GLY A 11 6.55 -7.72 -20.20
CA GLY A 11 6.96 -9.10 -19.89
C GLY A 11 8.19 -9.61 -20.62
N ASP A 12 8.88 -8.78 -21.39
CA ASP A 12 10.14 -9.09 -22.05
C ASP A 12 11.32 -8.33 -21.40
N PRO A 13 12.42 -9.00 -21.04
CA PRO A 13 13.54 -8.37 -20.35
C PRO A 13 14.15 -7.18 -21.11
N ALA A 14 14.23 -7.25 -22.44
CA ALA A 14 14.79 -6.17 -23.24
C ALA A 14 13.88 -4.93 -23.22
N ARG A 15 12.56 -5.13 -23.31
CA ARG A 15 11.59 -4.04 -23.21
C ARG A 15 11.56 -3.40 -21.81
N LEU A 16 11.67 -4.21 -20.76
CA LEU A 16 11.79 -3.71 -19.40
C LEU A 16 13.06 -2.85 -19.25
N THR A 17 14.21 -3.33 -19.76
CA THR A 17 15.46 -2.56 -19.72
C THR A 17 15.38 -1.23 -20.49
N ILE A 18 14.64 -1.19 -21.61
CA ILE A 18 14.38 0.06 -22.34
C ILE A 18 13.59 1.04 -21.47
N VAL A 19 12.52 0.57 -20.83
CA VAL A 19 11.68 1.39 -19.94
C VAL A 19 12.48 1.90 -18.75
N ASP A 20 13.26 1.05 -18.08
CA ASP A 20 14.14 1.43 -16.97
C ASP A 20 15.17 2.49 -17.38
N THR A 21 15.73 2.35 -18.60
CA THR A 21 16.68 3.33 -19.13
C THR A 21 16.02 4.69 -19.36
N LEU A 22 14.80 4.70 -19.90
CA LEU A 22 14.04 5.92 -20.17
C LEU A 22 13.40 6.52 -18.91
N ALA A 23 13.36 5.80 -17.80
CA ALA A 23 12.86 6.34 -16.53
C ALA A 23 13.69 7.52 -16.01
N TRP A 24 14.96 7.58 -16.38
CA TRP A 24 15.90 8.63 -15.96
C TRP A 24 16.02 9.79 -16.96
N GLY A 25 15.44 9.65 -18.15
CA GLY A 25 15.47 10.69 -19.18
C GLY A 25 15.20 10.14 -20.57
N GLU A 26 15.06 11.06 -21.49
CA GLU A 26 14.76 10.76 -22.88
C GLU A 26 16.03 10.33 -23.63
N ALA A 27 15.87 9.55 -24.67
CA ALA A 27 16.96 9.13 -25.55
C ALA A 27 16.48 8.94 -26.99
N SER A 28 17.34 9.18 -27.93
CA SER A 28 17.11 8.81 -29.33
C SER A 28 17.27 7.28 -29.52
N PRO A 29 16.62 6.69 -30.53
CA PRO A 29 16.80 5.26 -30.83
C PRO A 29 18.29 4.86 -31.01
N GLY A 30 19.11 5.72 -31.59
CA GLY A 30 20.53 5.45 -31.76
C GLY A 30 21.30 5.40 -30.44
N GLU A 31 20.98 6.31 -29.51
CA GLU A 31 21.56 6.32 -28.16
C GLU A 31 21.13 5.10 -27.35
N LEU A 32 19.87 4.70 -27.46
CA LEU A 32 19.38 3.47 -26.81
C LEU A 32 20.06 2.22 -27.37
N ALA A 33 20.16 2.11 -28.71
CA ALA A 33 20.85 1.00 -29.36
C ALA A 33 22.30 0.86 -28.86
N ALA A 34 23.02 1.98 -28.80
CA ALA A 34 24.39 2.01 -28.30
C ALA A 34 24.50 1.63 -26.81
N ARG A 35 23.61 2.17 -25.95
CA ARG A 35 23.62 1.88 -24.49
C ARG A 35 23.29 0.44 -24.18
N LEU A 36 22.36 -0.16 -24.93
CA LEU A 36 21.86 -1.51 -24.70
C LEU A 36 22.57 -2.59 -25.50
N GLY A 37 23.52 -2.21 -26.36
CA GLY A 37 24.23 -3.16 -27.24
C GLY A 37 23.31 -3.88 -28.23
N MET A 38 22.20 -3.24 -28.64
CA MET A 38 21.20 -3.82 -29.54
C MET A 38 21.42 -3.37 -30.97
N THR A 39 21.11 -4.26 -31.92
CA THR A 39 21.00 -3.85 -33.32
C THR A 39 19.78 -2.95 -33.52
N SER A 40 19.86 -2.04 -34.50
CA SER A 40 18.78 -1.10 -34.80
C SER A 40 17.45 -1.80 -35.11
N ASN A 41 17.49 -2.95 -35.82
CA ASN A 41 16.29 -3.70 -36.18
C ASN A 41 15.65 -4.35 -34.95
N LEU A 42 16.45 -4.92 -34.05
CA LEU A 42 15.94 -5.53 -32.80
C LEU A 42 15.34 -4.46 -31.88
N LEU A 43 16.05 -3.34 -31.72
CA LEU A 43 15.51 -2.22 -30.94
C LEU A 43 14.20 -1.69 -31.55
N ALA A 44 14.13 -1.51 -32.86
CA ALA A 44 12.92 -1.02 -33.53
C ALA A 44 11.72 -1.92 -33.27
N HIS A 45 11.90 -3.25 -33.23
CA HIS A 45 10.86 -4.20 -32.88
C HIS A 45 10.36 -3.98 -31.45
N HIS A 46 11.26 -3.88 -30.47
CA HIS A 46 10.89 -3.64 -29.07
C HIS A 46 10.21 -2.27 -28.86
N LEU A 47 10.71 -1.24 -29.54
CA LEU A 47 10.11 0.10 -29.47
C LEU A 47 8.68 0.10 -30.03
N HIS A 48 8.43 -0.58 -31.15
CA HIS A 48 7.10 -0.67 -31.74
C HIS A 48 6.09 -1.30 -30.75
N VAL A 49 6.46 -2.41 -30.10
CA VAL A 49 5.60 -3.05 -29.10
C VAL A 49 5.28 -2.12 -27.92
N LEU A 50 6.27 -1.36 -27.45
CA LEU A 50 6.08 -0.41 -26.34
C LEU A 50 5.26 0.82 -26.76
N GLU A 51 5.42 1.29 -28.00
CA GLU A 51 4.64 2.38 -28.57
C GLU A 51 3.18 1.98 -28.81
N ASP A 52 2.94 0.80 -29.36
CA ASP A 52 1.59 0.23 -29.57
C ASP A 52 0.86 0.04 -28.24
N ALA A 53 1.59 -0.30 -27.19
CA ALA A 53 1.03 -0.36 -25.84
C ALA A 53 0.82 1.03 -25.20
N GLY A 54 1.26 2.12 -25.85
CA GLY A 54 1.17 3.48 -25.35
C GLY A 54 2.18 3.83 -24.24
N LEU A 55 3.14 2.94 -23.95
CA LEU A 55 4.16 3.14 -22.92
C LEU A 55 5.23 4.17 -23.31
N LEU A 56 5.43 4.37 -24.61
CA LEU A 56 6.39 5.32 -25.16
C LEU A 56 5.71 6.33 -26.08
N THR A 57 6.25 7.53 -26.08
CA THR A 57 5.91 8.59 -27.02
C THR A 57 7.18 9.03 -27.78
N ARG A 58 7.00 9.55 -29.00
CA ARG A 58 8.08 10.17 -29.79
C ARG A 58 7.82 11.65 -29.97
N HIS A 59 8.87 12.44 -29.82
CA HIS A 59 8.85 13.84 -30.21
C HIS A 59 10.11 14.22 -31.00
N ARG A 60 9.97 15.23 -31.85
CA ARG A 60 11.09 15.73 -32.65
C ARG A 60 11.97 16.64 -31.80
N SER A 61 13.29 16.57 -32.04
CA SER A 61 14.23 17.49 -31.44
C SER A 61 13.96 18.93 -31.88
N GLU A 62 13.98 19.87 -30.95
CA GLU A 62 13.92 21.29 -31.28
C GLU A 62 15.20 21.80 -31.93
N GLY A 63 16.34 21.17 -31.62
CA GLY A 63 17.64 21.53 -32.20
C GLY A 63 17.84 20.96 -33.59
N ASP A 64 17.80 19.63 -33.77
CA ASP A 64 17.92 18.94 -35.04
C ASP A 64 16.62 18.19 -35.35
N ARG A 65 15.78 18.76 -36.20
CA ARG A 65 14.47 18.20 -36.57
C ARG A 65 14.52 16.82 -37.25
N ARG A 66 15.71 16.33 -37.57
CA ARG A 66 15.94 14.98 -38.12
C ARG A 66 15.98 13.94 -37.01
N ARG A 67 16.21 14.36 -35.76
CA ARG A 67 16.25 13.47 -34.59
C ARG A 67 14.88 13.38 -33.94
N ASN A 68 14.59 12.18 -33.42
CA ASN A 68 13.45 11.94 -32.56
C ASN A 68 13.97 11.42 -31.22
N TYR A 69 13.32 11.86 -30.15
CA TYR A 69 13.53 11.35 -28.79
C TYR A 69 12.34 10.51 -28.38
N LEU A 70 12.63 9.50 -27.58
CA LEU A 70 11.67 8.63 -26.94
C LEU A 70 11.52 9.06 -25.49
N ALA A 71 10.29 9.19 -25.05
CA ALA A 71 9.93 9.48 -23.67
C ALA A 71 8.94 8.44 -23.13
N LEU A 72 8.99 8.18 -21.83
CA LEU A 72 7.97 7.37 -21.17
C LEU A 72 6.66 8.15 -21.05
N ASN A 73 5.55 7.48 -21.33
CA ASN A 73 4.23 7.95 -21.02
C ASN A 73 3.91 7.61 -19.55
N ARG A 74 4.14 8.57 -18.66
CA ARG A 74 3.97 8.37 -17.20
C ARG A 74 2.52 8.07 -16.82
N ASP A 75 1.55 8.70 -17.47
CA ASP A 75 0.12 8.46 -17.22
C ASP A 75 -0.25 7.00 -17.48
N VAL A 76 0.35 6.39 -18.51
CA VAL A 76 0.14 4.98 -18.84
C VAL A 76 0.86 4.05 -17.86
N LEU A 77 2.06 4.43 -17.38
CA LEU A 77 2.77 3.68 -16.34
C LEU A 77 2.00 3.67 -15.02
N ASP A 78 1.36 4.77 -14.65
CA ASP A 78 0.56 4.86 -13.44
C ASP A 78 -0.64 3.89 -13.45
N LEU A 79 -1.14 3.53 -14.63
CA LEU A 79 -2.20 2.52 -14.80
C LEU A 79 -1.73 1.07 -14.54
N LEU A 80 -0.42 0.82 -14.49
CA LEU A 80 0.13 -0.47 -14.04
C LEU A 80 0.01 -0.66 -12.53
N GLN A 81 -0.16 0.43 -11.78
CA GLN A 81 -0.45 0.35 -10.35
C GLN A 81 -1.76 -0.43 -10.12
N PRO A 82 -1.82 -1.29 -9.10
CA PRO A 82 -3.08 -1.91 -8.72
C PRO A 82 -4.13 -0.81 -8.49
N THR A 83 -5.18 -0.79 -9.30
CA THR A 83 -6.35 0.01 -9.00
C THR A 83 -7.08 -0.67 -7.86
N SER A 84 -6.71 -0.36 -6.64
CA SER A 84 -7.57 -0.69 -5.50
C SER A 84 -8.77 0.24 -5.54
N PRO A 85 -10.00 -0.28 -5.50
CA PRO A 85 -11.16 0.57 -5.34
C PRO A 85 -10.98 1.41 -4.07
N ALA A 86 -11.39 2.66 -4.11
CA ALA A 86 -11.40 3.51 -2.93
C ALA A 86 -12.21 2.82 -1.80
N LEU A 87 -11.61 2.70 -0.63
CA LEU A 87 -12.26 2.16 0.54
C LEU A 87 -12.88 3.35 1.31
N MET A 88 -14.20 3.37 1.39
CA MET A 88 -14.91 4.36 2.18
C MET A 88 -15.04 3.84 3.61
N ALA A 89 -14.57 4.60 4.61
CA ALA A 89 -14.67 4.21 6.00
C ALA A 89 -14.88 5.43 6.90
N GLU A 90 -15.75 5.29 7.89
CA GLU A 90 -15.89 6.28 8.95
C GLU A 90 -14.75 6.16 9.96
N ARG A 91 -14.31 4.93 10.20
CA ARG A 91 -13.24 4.60 11.14
C ARG A 91 -12.56 3.28 10.77
N LEU A 92 -11.26 3.16 11.04
CA LEU A 92 -10.55 1.89 11.00
C LEU A 92 -10.43 1.28 12.39
N VAL A 93 -10.50 -0.07 12.47
CA VAL A 93 -10.18 -0.80 13.69
C VAL A 93 -9.11 -1.82 13.41
N PHE A 94 -7.92 -1.61 13.98
CA PHE A 94 -6.83 -2.58 13.91
C PHE A 94 -7.00 -3.63 14.99
N VAL A 95 -6.99 -4.92 14.61
CA VAL A 95 -7.26 -6.03 15.52
C VAL A 95 -6.09 -7.01 15.55
N CYS A 96 -5.62 -7.36 16.73
CA CYS A 96 -4.76 -8.52 16.97
C CYS A 96 -5.32 -9.34 18.13
N THR A 97 -4.63 -10.41 18.55
CA THR A 97 -5.13 -11.23 19.67
C THR A 97 -5.19 -10.44 20.97
N GLN A 98 -4.09 -9.85 21.42
CA GLN A 98 -3.97 -9.28 22.76
C GLN A 98 -4.21 -7.77 22.86
N ASN A 99 -4.33 -7.04 21.75
CA ASN A 99 -4.40 -5.57 21.75
C ASN A 99 -3.27 -4.90 22.58
N SER A 100 -2.12 -5.55 22.68
CA SER A 100 -1.03 -5.10 23.54
C SER A 100 0.18 -4.54 22.78
N ALA A 101 0.31 -4.83 21.48
CA ALA A 101 1.43 -4.39 20.65
C ALA A 101 0.97 -4.01 19.24
N ARG A 102 0.88 -4.98 18.31
CA ARG A 102 0.67 -4.77 16.86
C ARG A 102 -0.50 -3.84 16.54
N SER A 103 -1.68 -4.08 17.08
CA SER A 103 -2.86 -3.27 16.81
C SER A 103 -2.79 -1.86 17.42
N GLN A 104 -2.16 -1.70 18.59
CA GLN A 104 -1.93 -0.41 19.22
C GLN A 104 -0.96 0.45 18.40
N LEU A 105 0.15 -0.16 17.95
CA LEU A 105 1.13 0.51 17.07
C LEU A 105 0.49 0.89 15.74
N ALA A 106 -0.27 -0.04 15.12
CA ALA A 106 -0.92 0.21 13.84
C ALA A 106 -1.91 1.39 13.92
N ALA A 107 -2.74 1.45 14.97
CA ALA A 107 -3.69 2.55 15.15
C ALA A 107 -2.99 3.90 15.39
N ALA A 108 -1.93 3.93 16.19
CA ALA A 108 -1.15 5.14 16.41
C ALA A 108 -0.52 5.64 15.12
N MET A 109 0.17 4.75 14.39
CA MET A 109 0.82 5.09 13.12
C MET A 109 -0.19 5.54 12.04
N TRP A 110 -1.37 4.92 11.99
CA TRP A 110 -2.42 5.32 11.07
C TRP A 110 -2.91 6.75 11.37
N ASN A 111 -3.18 7.06 12.62
CA ASN A 111 -3.67 8.38 13.04
C ASN A 111 -2.64 9.50 12.80
N ASP A 112 -1.34 9.17 12.73
CA ASP A 112 -0.29 10.13 12.35
C ASP A 112 -0.27 10.43 10.84
N HIS A 113 -0.91 9.60 9.99
CA HIS A 113 -0.80 9.68 8.52
C HIS A 113 -2.13 9.85 7.78
N SER A 114 -3.28 9.67 8.43
CA SER A 114 -4.60 9.69 7.79
C SER A 114 -5.60 10.56 8.54
N PRO A 115 -6.47 11.29 7.81
CA PRO A 115 -7.59 12.01 8.43
C PRO A 115 -8.72 11.09 8.87
N VAL A 116 -8.81 9.86 8.35
CA VAL A 116 -9.80 8.86 8.79
C VAL A 116 -9.33 8.30 10.12
N PRO A 117 -10.10 8.42 11.21
CA PRO A 117 -9.66 7.99 12.54
C PRO A 117 -9.51 6.48 12.62
N ALA A 118 -8.58 6.04 13.47
CA ALA A 118 -8.43 4.63 13.79
C ALA A 118 -8.37 4.36 15.28
N THR A 119 -8.81 3.18 15.66
CA THR A 119 -8.66 2.62 17.01
C THR A 119 -8.15 1.18 16.94
N SER A 120 -8.01 0.53 18.09
CA SER A 120 -7.53 -0.84 18.15
C SER A 120 -8.31 -1.70 19.14
N ALA A 121 -8.34 -3.02 18.87
CA ALA A 121 -8.99 -4.02 19.70
C ALA A 121 -8.24 -5.35 19.69
N GLY A 122 -8.66 -6.27 20.56
CA GLY A 122 -8.15 -7.64 20.62
C GLY A 122 -9.24 -8.67 20.80
N THR A 123 -8.99 -9.89 20.32
CA THR A 123 -9.89 -11.03 20.56
C THR A 123 -9.75 -11.55 21.99
N HIS A 124 -8.56 -11.41 22.60
CA HIS A 124 -8.22 -11.80 23.98
C HIS A 124 -7.32 -10.72 24.61
N PRO A 125 -7.90 -9.59 25.04
CA PRO A 125 -7.12 -8.44 25.51
C PRO A 125 -6.21 -8.77 26.68
N ALA A 126 -4.93 -8.35 26.58
CA ALA A 126 -4.00 -8.41 27.69
C ALA A 126 -4.36 -7.38 28.78
N PRO A 127 -3.85 -7.52 30.01
CA PRO A 127 -4.11 -6.54 31.08
C PRO A 127 -3.56 -5.15 30.79
N ARG A 128 -2.53 -5.03 29.94
CA ARG A 128 -1.86 -3.76 29.60
C ARG A 128 -1.14 -3.83 28.25
N VAL A 129 -0.81 -2.65 27.74
CA VAL A 129 0.07 -2.52 26.57
C VAL A 129 1.47 -3.07 26.90
N HIS A 130 2.07 -3.77 25.96
CA HIS A 130 3.37 -4.38 26.16
C HIS A 130 4.48 -3.32 26.25
N PRO A 131 5.40 -3.38 27.23
CA PRO A 131 6.47 -2.41 27.39
C PRO A 131 7.33 -2.22 26.13
N GLY A 132 7.58 -3.31 25.37
CA GLY A 132 8.32 -3.28 24.11
C GLY A 132 7.63 -2.41 23.05
N ALA A 133 6.28 -2.41 23.00
CA ALA A 133 5.53 -1.55 22.09
C ALA A 133 5.67 -0.08 22.47
N VAL A 134 5.60 0.24 23.76
CA VAL A 134 5.83 1.60 24.26
C VAL A 134 7.26 2.05 23.97
N ALA A 135 8.24 1.18 24.21
CA ALA A 135 9.67 1.49 24.01
C ALA A 135 9.98 1.74 22.52
N VAL A 136 9.46 0.92 21.59
CA VAL A 136 9.68 1.15 20.15
C VAL A 136 8.96 2.41 19.68
N ALA A 137 7.75 2.66 20.13
CA ALA A 137 7.03 3.87 19.80
C ALA A 137 7.82 5.13 20.19
N HIS A 138 8.38 5.15 21.38
CA HIS A 138 9.25 6.26 21.84
C HIS A 138 10.50 6.41 20.96
N ARG A 139 11.22 5.30 20.66
CA ARG A 139 12.41 5.33 19.80
C ARG A 139 12.13 5.83 18.38
N ARG A 140 10.96 5.45 17.84
CA ARG A 140 10.53 5.75 16.46
C ARG A 140 9.69 7.02 16.36
N HIS A 141 9.56 7.78 17.47
CA HIS A 141 8.78 9.02 17.54
C HIS A 141 7.31 8.87 17.07
N LEU A 142 6.69 7.73 17.38
CA LEU A 142 5.28 7.49 17.09
C LEU A 142 4.39 8.09 18.17
N SER A 143 3.25 8.64 17.78
CA SER A 143 2.26 9.25 18.69
C SER A 143 1.42 8.21 19.46
N LEU A 144 2.06 7.12 19.94
CA LEU A 144 1.38 6.09 20.72
C LEU A 144 1.02 6.63 22.12
N VAL A 145 -0.27 6.84 22.33
CA VAL A 145 -0.84 7.03 23.66
C VAL A 145 -1.35 5.65 24.13
N PRO A 146 -0.65 4.98 25.07
CA PRO A 146 -1.05 3.65 25.50
C PRO A 146 -2.47 3.66 26.08
N ALA A 147 -3.40 3.00 25.40
CA ALA A 147 -4.77 2.82 25.89
C ALA A 147 -4.94 1.41 26.47
N PRO A 148 -5.77 1.23 27.50
CA PRO A 148 -6.07 -0.10 28.02
C PRO A 148 -6.53 -1.03 26.89
N PRO A 149 -5.98 -2.26 26.79
CA PRO A 149 -6.44 -3.23 25.80
C PRO A 149 -7.94 -3.51 25.95
N ARG A 150 -8.66 -3.51 24.82
CA ARG A 150 -10.13 -3.66 24.77
C ARG A 150 -10.52 -4.85 23.91
N HIS A 151 -11.62 -5.49 24.27
CA HIS A 151 -12.17 -6.59 23.50
C HIS A 151 -12.86 -6.12 22.21
N VAL A 152 -12.79 -6.91 21.16
CA VAL A 152 -13.43 -6.59 19.87
C VAL A 152 -14.91 -6.30 19.98
N HIS A 153 -15.64 -7.03 20.83
CA HIS A 153 -17.08 -6.81 21.05
C HIS A 153 -17.42 -5.44 21.68
N ASP A 154 -16.47 -4.82 22.39
CA ASP A 154 -16.66 -3.53 23.03
C ASP A 154 -16.27 -2.35 22.10
N VAL A 155 -15.66 -2.66 20.96
CA VAL A 155 -15.05 -1.63 20.10
C VAL A 155 -15.65 -1.61 18.71
N LEU A 156 -15.92 -2.79 18.11
CA LEU A 156 -16.33 -2.89 16.71
C LEU A 156 -17.76 -2.41 16.49
N ASP A 157 -17.92 -1.61 15.45
CA ASP A 157 -19.20 -1.20 14.87
C ASP A 157 -19.34 -1.81 13.47
N PRO A 158 -20.54 -2.15 12.99
CA PRO A 158 -20.76 -2.67 11.63
C PRO A 158 -20.25 -1.76 10.50
N ALA A 159 -20.11 -0.46 10.75
CA ALA A 159 -19.59 0.51 9.78
C ALA A 159 -18.05 0.60 9.75
N ASP A 160 -17.34 -0.08 10.66
CA ASP A 160 -15.89 -0.03 10.75
C ASP A 160 -15.21 -0.80 9.60
N LEU A 161 -14.13 -0.23 9.09
CA LEU A 161 -13.17 -0.98 8.28
C LEU A 161 -12.21 -1.73 9.21
N VAL A 162 -12.42 -3.04 9.33
CA VAL A 162 -11.61 -3.90 10.21
C VAL A 162 -10.36 -4.37 9.49
N VAL A 163 -9.19 -4.12 10.10
CA VAL A 163 -7.89 -4.58 9.63
C VAL A 163 -7.27 -5.49 10.68
N THR A 164 -7.26 -6.80 10.43
CA THR A 164 -6.57 -7.73 11.32
C THR A 164 -5.07 -7.69 11.07
N VAL A 165 -4.27 -7.61 12.15
CA VAL A 165 -2.79 -7.50 12.09
C VAL A 165 -2.09 -8.72 12.72
N CYS A 166 -2.77 -9.84 12.81
CA CYS A 166 -2.22 -11.16 13.13
C CYS A 166 -3.17 -12.28 12.68
N ASP A 167 -2.61 -13.42 12.36
CA ASP A 167 -3.35 -14.56 11.79
C ASP A 167 -4.38 -15.12 12.77
N SER A 168 -4.01 -15.30 14.04
CA SER A 168 -4.93 -15.86 15.06
C SER A 168 -6.21 -15.04 15.21
N ALA A 169 -6.10 -13.70 15.28
CA ALA A 169 -7.31 -12.85 15.38
C ALA A 169 -8.12 -12.88 14.07
N HIS A 170 -7.46 -12.98 12.92
CA HIS A 170 -8.14 -13.11 11.63
C HIS A 170 -8.92 -14.41 11.54
N GLU A 171 -8.31 -15.51 11.88
CA GLU A 171 -8.91 -16.85 11.87
C GLU A 171 -10.11 -16.93 12.83
N GLU A 172 -9.98 -16.40 14.05
CA GLU A 172 -11.08 -16.34 15.01
C GLU A 172 -12.28 -15.53 14.50
N LEU A 173 -12.04 -14.34 13.95
CA LEU A 173 -13.11 -13.48 13.47
C LEU A 173 -13.78 -14.04 12.19
N THR A 174 -13.05 -14.77 11.34
CA THR A 174 -13.60 -15.36 10.12
C THR A 174 -14.31 -16.69 10.34
N THR A 175 -13.90 -17.49 11.34
CA THR A 175 -14.54 -18.78 11.64
C THR A 175 -15.79 -18.67 12.51
N GLY A 176 -16.15 -17.47 12.95
CA GLY A 176 -17.37 -17.23 13.72
C GLY A 176 -17.32 -17.75 15.16
N SER A 177 -16.14 -18.09 15.69
CA SER A 177 -15.96 -18.53 17.09
C SER A 177 -16.35 -17.46 18.13
N THR A 178 -16.51 -16.22 17.70
CA THR A 178 -16.93 -15.07 18.51
C THR A 178 -18.42 -14.72 18.39
N GLY A 179 -19.26 -15.66 17.96
CA GLY A 179 -20.73 -15.62 18.07
C GLY A 179 -21.41 -14.37 17.53
N GLY A 180 -21.53 -14.25 16.20
CA GLY A 180 -22.46 -13.33 15.52
C GLY A 180 -21.86 -12.00 15.09
N ALA A 181 -22.06 -11.68 13.83
CA ALA A 181 -22.15 -10.38 13.13
C ALA A 181 -21.32 -9.15 13.61
N VAL A 182 -20.24 -9.31 14.33
CA VAL A 182 -19.35 -8.19 14.64
C VAL A 182 -18.29 -8.12 13.53
N GLY A 183 -18.42 -7.13 12.67
CA GLY A 183 -17.51 -6.69 11.62
C GLY A 183 -16.60 -7.76 11.01
N GLN A 184 -16.97 -8.30 9.85
CA GLN A 184 -16.07 -9.18 9.09
C GLN A 184 -14.77 -8.42 8.77
N PRO A 185 -13.59 -9.04 8.92
CA PRO A 185 -12.35 -8.39 8.53
C PRO A 185 -12.37 -8.01 7.05
N GLY A 186 -12.25 -6.71 6.78
CA GLY A 186 -12.15 -6.20 5.41
C GLY A 186 -10.74 -6.40 4.84
N LEU A 187 -9.71 -6.33 5.69
CA LEU A 187 -8.31 -6.50 5.33
C LEU A 187 -7.59 -7.37 6.36
N HIS A 188 -6.59 -8.11 5.88
CA HIS A 188 -5.72 -8.91 6.74
C HIS A 188 -4.24 -8.66 6.44
N TRP A 189 -3.47 -8.44 7.51
CA TRP A 189 -2.03 -8.32 7.49
C TRP A 189 -1.41 -9.37 8.41
N SER A 190 -0.75 -10.36 7.82
CA SER A 190 0.02 -11.36 8.58
C SER A 190 1.32 -10.72 9.09
N ILE A 191 1.30 -10.22 10.33
CA ILE A 191 2.44 -9.59 10.98
C ILE A 191 2.91 -10.46 12.13
N PRO A 192 4.20 -10.89 12.14
CA PRO A 192 4.76 -11.72 13.20
C PRO A 192 4.59 -11.12 14.59
N ASP A 193 4.47 -11.96 15.60
CA ASP A 193 4.31 -11.48 16.98
C ASP A 193 5.67 -11.10 17.61
N PRO A 194 5.95 -9.81 17.86
CA PRO A 194 7.20 -9.37 18.44
C PRO A 194 7.38 -9.81 19.90
N VAL A 195 6.25 -10.09 20.59
CA VAL A 195 6.28 -10.50 22.00
C VAL A 195 6.81 -11.93 22.15
N SER A 196 6.44 -12.83 21.23
CA SER A 196 6.89 -14.23 21.25
C SER A 196 8.38 -14.38 20.94
N VAL A 197 8.96 -13.44 20.19
CA VAL A 197 10.38 -13.47 19.81
C VAL A 197 11.29 -13.09 21.00
N GLY A 198 10.80 -12.21 21.89
CA GLY A 198 11.55 -11.77 23.08
C GLY A 198 12.74 -10.85 22.78
N ASP A 199 12.93 -10.43 21.53
CA ASP A 199 13.98 -9.51 21.09
C ASP A 199 13.39 -8.10 20.87
N PRO A 200 13.96 -7.05 21.47
CA PRO A 200 13.56 -5.66 21.19
C PRO A 200 13.59 -5.30 19.69
N ALA A 201 14.50 -5.87 18.89
CA ALA A 201 14.58 -5.65 17.46
C ALA A 201 13.33 -6.17 16.69
N ALA A 202 12.63 -7.18 17.24
CA ALA A 202 11.39 -7.65 16.63
C ALA A 202 10.29 -6.58 16.60
N PHE A 203 10.27 -5.69 17.58
CA PHE A 203 9.34 -4.55 17.57
C PHE A 203 9.68 -3.51 16.49
N ASP A 204 10.97 -3.28 16.21
CA ASP A 204 11.39 -2.41 15.12
C ASP A 204 10.97 -2.99 13.76
N THR A 205 11.15 -4.31 13.56
CA THR A 205 10.68 -5.03 12.36
C THR A 205 9.17 -4.88 12.17
N VAL A 206 8.38 -4.99 13.23
CA VAL A 206 6.92 -4.79 13.18
C VAL A 206 6.57 -3.35 12.79
N VAL A 207 7.27 -2.35 13.32
CA VAL A 207 7.06 -0.95 12.94
C VAL A 207 7.38 -0.71 11.47
N ASP A 208 8.47 -1.29 10.95
CA ASP A 208 8.85 -1.17 9.54
C ASP A 208 7.80 -1.82 8.62
N GLU A 209 7.30 -3.01 8.96
CA GLU A 209 6.26 -3.70 8.22
C GLU A 209 4.92 -2.92 8.25
N LEU A 210 4.52 -2.41 9.41
CA LEU A 210 3.35 -1.56 9.54
C LEU A 210 3.48 -0.28 8.72
N THR A 211 4.65 0.37 8.76
CA THR A 211 4.92 1.58 7.96
C THR A 211 4.69 1.32 6.48
N HIS A 212 5.25 0.23 5.96
CA HIS A 212 5.08 -0.14 4.56
C HIS A 212 3.60 -0.33 4.18
N ARG A 213 2.83 -1.05 5.00
CA ARG A 213 1.42 -1.35 4.74
C ARG A 213 0.52 -0.12 4.88
N ILE A 214 0.74 0.70 5.91
CA ILE A 214 -0.01 1.93 6.16
C ILE A 214 0.22 2.93 5.03
N THR A 215 1.47 3.16 4.62
CA THR A 215 1.79 4.07 3.51
C THR A 215 1.09 3.68 2.21
N ARG A 216 0.92 2.37 1.96
CA ARG A 216 0.18 1.87 0.78
C ARG A 216 -1.33 1.96 0.93
N LEU A 217 -1.86 1.80 2.15
CA LEU A 217 -3.30 1.81 2.40
C LEU A 217 -3.87 3.22 2.49
N THR A 218 -3.13 4.16 3.08
CA THR A 218 -3.61 5.54 3.34
C THR A 218 -4.21 6.23 2.10
N PRO A 219 -3.58 6.18 0.90
CA PRO A 219 -4.15 6.82 -0.29
C PRO A 219 -5.44 6.16 -0.79
N ALA A 220 -5.72 4.92 -0.38
CA ALA A 220 -6.90 4.17 -0.83
C ALA A 220 -8.11 4.32 0.10
N VAL A 221 -7.92 4.84 1.33
CA VAL A 221 -8.98 4.98 2.32
C VAL A 221 -9.43 6.43 2.42
N HIS A 222 -10.72 6.65 2.23
CA HIS A 222 -11.34 7.97 2.27
C HIS A 222 -12.46 8.00 3.31
N ALA A 223 -12.64 9.17 3.94
CA ALA A 223 -13.77 9.39 4.84
C ALA A 223 -15.10 9.29 4.09
N VAL A 224 -16.09 8.67 4.72
CA VAL A 224 -17.46 8.70 4.22
C VAL A 224 -17.93 10.17 4.20
N PRO A 225 -18.41 10.72 3.06
CA PRO A 225 -18.87 12.09 2.99
C PRO A 225 -20.04 12.31 3.95
N ASP A 226 -20.02 13.42 4.70
CA ASP A 226 -21.18 13.80 5.53
C ASP A 226 -22.38 14.06 4.58
N PRO A 227 -23.57 13.48 4.84
CA PRO A 227 -24.77 13.76 4.05
C PRO A 227 -25.08 15.26 3.89
N LYS A 228 -24.68 16.08 4.86
CA LYS A 228 -24.87 17.54 4.83
C LYS A 228 -23.98 18.28 3.83
N ASP A 229 -22.87 17.68 3.40
CA ASP A 229 -21.96 18.30 2.41
C ASP A 229 -22.48 18.09 0.98
N GLN A 230 -23.32 17.08 0.75
CA GLN A 230 -23.94 16.83 -0.56
C GLN A 230 -25.07 17.84 -0.87
N GLU A 231 -25.77 18.33 0.16
CA GLU A 231 -26.84 19.34 -0.02
C GLU A 231 -26.30 20.75 -0.32
N ARG A 232 -25.05 21.04 -0.02
CA ARG A 232 -24.42 22.36 -0.29
C ARG A 232 -23.84 22.51 -1.69
N SER A 233 -23.73 21.41 -2.45
CA SER A 233 -23.16 21.40 -3.81
C SER A 233 -24.21 21.23 -4.92
N SER A 234 -25.49 21.21 -4.58
CA SER A 234 -26.64 21.24 -5.51
C SER A 234 -27.30 22.58 -5.49
#